data_488656d5934f9b88a62d403fde673872
#
_entry.id   488656d5934f9b88a62d403fde673872
#
_cell.length_a   1.000
_cell.length_b   1.000
_cell.length_c   1.000
_cell.angle_alpha   90.00
_cell.angle_beta   90.00
_cell.angle_gamma   90.00
#
_symmetry.space_group_name_H-M   'P 1'
#
loop_
_entity.id
_entity.type
_entity.pdbx_description
1 polymer ?
#
loop_
_entity_poly.entity_id
_entity_poly.type
_entity_poly.pdbx_seq_one_letter_code
_entity_poly.pdbx_strand_id
1 'polypeptide(L)'
;MKTFNKTLLLLFAAVSMIAISCKKDDKGGTPRINYVRVTSPASSDSLLVGAGQGKLIAIMGENLSRAVELWFNDQKASLNPTFITNTTILVNVPSQIPLKVTNKLKIYFSTGDSLLYDFEVQISKPLVSNMVSEFVNTGDVATIRGDFFYAPLTVTFTGGVAGDIVSVTDKIVEVRVPAGAQPGQITVKTNFGETKSDFWFRDDRNIFISSDPFTGWWNQNYVVTNPGPNDPPKINGNYIRVKQSIGGWAWTEVAGGPASAMGAISKNIPDAAILKPSDYNLKFEVNTMKPYNNNVLKINVGLLSENNNAYVWAPPYDSKGKWETVVIPFEEVAASYGAPLVVSPGGYWARLLFHGPGDLDADISLDNFRVVPKVLKK
;
A
#
# COMPACT_ATOMS: atom_id res chain seq x y z
N MET A 1 -76.08 45.22 -41.00
CA MET A 1 -74.91 45.66 -40.20
C MET A 1 -75.03 45.36 -38.69
N LYS A 2 -76.18 45.15 -38.08
CA LYS A 2 -76.33 44.85 -36.63
C LYS A 2 -76.04 43.38 -36.25
N THR A 3 -76.18 42.44 -37.18
CA THR A 3 -75.88 40.98 -36.94
C THR A 3 -74.43 40.66 -37.09
N PHE A 4 -73.66 41.32 -37.95
CA PHE A 4 -72.23 41.06 -38.17
C PHE A 4 -71.38 41.48 -36.96
N ASN A 5 -71.75 42.56 -36.26
CA ASN A 5 -71.04 42.98 -35.04
C ASN A 5 -71.26 42.05 -33.84
N LYS A 6 -72.40 41.35 -33.75
CA LYS A 6 -72.69 40.40 -32.66
C LYS A 6 -71.90 39.11 -32.82
N THR A 7 -71.74 38.63 -34.08
CA THR A 7 -70.93 37.43 -34.37
C THR A 7 -69.44 37.72 -34.21
N LEU A 8 -68.95 38.91 -34.56
CA LEU A 8 -67.57 39.31 -34.33
C LEU A 8 -67.23 39.45 -32.85
N LEU A 9 -68.19 39.96 -32.03
CA LEU A 9 -68.02 40.07 -30.58
C LEU A 9 -68.00 38.70 -29.85
N LEU A 10 -68.82 37.77 -30.33
CA LEU A 10 -68.83 36.37 -29.84
C LEU A 10 -67.56 35.61 -30.22
N LEU A 11 -67.03 35.83 -31.41
CA LEU A 11 -65.78 35.23 -31.83
C LEU A 11 -64.58 35.79 -31.01
N PHE A 12 -64.58 37.10 -30.69
CA PHE A 12 -63.58 37.71 -29.85
C PHE A 12 -63.65 37.22 -28.42
N ALA A 13 -64.85 37.02 -27.85
CA ALA A 13 -65.03 36.42 -26.51
C ALA A 13 -64.60 34.96 -26.43
N ALA A 14 -64.84 34.16 -27.52
CA ALA A 14 -64.41 32.78 -27.58
C ALA A 14 -62.86 32.63 -27.71
N VAL A 15 -62.18 33.56 -28.46
CA VAL A 15 -60.73 33.58 -28.56
C VAL A 15 -60.06 34.04 -27.27
N SER A 16 -60.73 34.93 -26.49
CA SER A 16 -60.22 35.36 -25.18
C SER A 16 -60.31 34.29 -24.11
N MET A 17 -61.18 33.31 -24.22
CA MET A 17 -61.28 32.17 -23.29
C MET A 17 -60.25 31.07 -23.56
N ILE A 18 -59.64 31.00 -24.72
CA ILE A 18 -58.60 30.05 -25.04
C ILE A 18 -57.22 30.54 -24.53
N ALA A 19 -57.05 31.81 -24.21
CA ALA A 19 -55.80 32.37 -23.67
C ALA A 19 -55.63 32.24 -22.15
N ILE A 20 -56.65 31.71 -21.42
CA ILE A 20 -56.46 31.25 -20.06
C ILE A 20 -56.13 29.76 -20.11
N SER A 21 -55.08 29.41 -20.88
CA SER A 21 -54.34 28.22 -20.64
C SER A 21 -53.72 28.31 -19.26
N CYS A 22 -54.30 27.62 -18.30
CA CYS A 22 -53.71 27.37 -17.01
C CYS A 22 -52.20 27.11 -17.21
N LYS A 23 -51.35 28.06 -16.83
CA LYS A 23 -50.13 27.68 -16.16
C LYS A 23 -50.60 26.88 -14.93
N LYS A 24 -50.69 25.56 -15.07
CA LYS A 24 -50.53 24.70 -13.92
C LYS A 24 -49.18 25.12 -13.32
N ASP A 25 -49.22 25.95 -12.31
CA ASP A 25 -48.15 25.97 -11.34
C ASP A 25 -48.11 24.55 -10.81
N ASP A 26 -47.26 23.74 -11.46
CA ASP A 26 -46.80 22.49 -10.90
C ASP A 26 -46.07 22.85 -9.60
N LYS A 27 -46.84 23.12 -8.56
CA LYS A 27 -46.36 23.03 -7.19
C LYS A 27 -46.10 21.52 -7.00
N GLY A 28 -44.95 21.10 -7.54
CA GLY A 28 -44.49 19.75 -7.34
C GLY A 28 -44.51 19.43 -5.86
N GLY A 29 -45.03 18.30 -5.48
CA GLY A 29 -45.04 17.87 -4.08
C GLY A 29 -43.61 17.90 -3.48
N THR A 30 -43.50 17.81 -2.17
CA THR A 30 -42.19 17.78 -1.48
C THR A 30 -41.33 16.66 -2.01
N PRO A 31 -40.08 16.96 -2.46
CA PRO A 31 -39.15 15.92 -2.92
C PRO A 31 -38.82 14.92 -1.82
N ARG A 32 -38.76 13.66 -2.18
CA ARG A 32 -38.30 12.59 -1.25
C ARG A 32 -37.54 11.48 -1.98
N ILE A 33 -36.54 10.89 -1.33
CA ILE A 33 -35.89 9.65 -1.74
C ILE A 33 -36.53 8.50 -0.97
N ASN A 34 -36.98 7.48 -1.71
CA ASN A 34 -37.52 6.27 -1.11
C ASN A 34 -36.38 5.25 -0.87
N TYR A 35 -35.49 5.08 -1.85
CA TYR A 35 -34.33 4.20 -1.79
C TYR A 35 -33.36 4.49 -2.93
N VAL A 36 -32.15 3.92 -2.81
CA VAL A 36 -31.16 3.87 -3.88
C VAL A 36 -30.96 2.40 -4.28
N ARG A 37 -30.74 2.13 -5.57
CA ARG A 37 -30.54 0.78 -6.09
C ARG A 37 -29.51 0.71 -7.20
N VAL A 38 -29.10 -0.51 -7.56
CA VAL A 38 -28.31 -0.77 -8.77
C VAL A 38 -29.11 -0.48 -10.02
N THR A 39 -28.43 -0.14 -11.12
CA THR A 39 -29.08 0.18 -12.40
C THR A 39 -29.37 -1.04 -13.27
N SER A 40 -28.77 -2.21 -12.96
CA SER A 40 -29.01 -3.45 -13.70
C SER A 40 -30.48 -3.89 -13.57
N PRO A 41 -31.20 -4.13 -14.68
CA PRO A 41 -32.57 -4.63 -14.63
C PRO A 41 -32.71 -5.97 -13.90
N ALA A 42 -31.71 -6.85 -14.04
CA ALA A 42 -31.71 -8.18 -13.38
C ALA A 42 -31.57 -8.11 -11.84
N SER A 43 -31.17 -6.95 -11.30
CA SER A 43 -30.94 -6.73 -9.85
C SER A 43 -31.68 -5.48 -9.39
N SER A 44 -32.84 -5.19 -9.97
CA SER A 44 -33.61 -3.96 -9.70
C SER A 44 -34.14 -3.85 -8.27
N ASP A 45 -34.21 -4.95 -7.55
CA ASP A 45 -34.59 -5.10 -6.15
C ASP A 45 -33.40 -4.95 -5.17
N SER A 46 -32.16 -4.88 -5.69
CA SER A 46 -30.97 -4.72 -4.86
C SER A 46 -30.84 -3.29 -4.35
N LEU A 47 -31.21 -3.10 -3.08
CA LEU A 47 -31.11 -1.82 -2.39
C LEU A 47 -29.64 -1.52 -2.04
N LEU A 48 -29.27 -0.23 -2.16
CA LEU A 48 -27.93 0.25 -1.83
C LEU A 48 -28.00 1.24 -0.65
N VAL A 49 -27.20 0.97 0.38
CA VAL A 49 -26.88 1.92 1.45
C VAL A 49 -25.59 2.68 1.19
N GLY A 50 -24.84 2.24 0.17
CA GLY A 50 -23.58 2.84 -0.29
C GLY A 50 -23.15 2.23 -1.61
N ALA A 51 -22.21 2.90 -2.29
CA ALA A 51 -21.60 2.41 -3.54
C ALA A 51 -20.18 2.93 -3.70
N GLY A 52 -19.37 2.17 -4.46
CA GLY A 52 -18.02 2.58 -4.83
C GLY A 52 -18.00 3.77 -5.78
N GLN A 53 -16.88 4.47 -5.80
CA GLN A 53 -16.60 5.58 -6.70
C GLN A 53 -16.80 5.18 -8.18
N GLY A 54 -17.31 6.09 -9.00
CA GLY A 54 -17.58 5.89 -10.43
C GLY A 54 -18.77 4.97 -10.75
N LYS A 55 -19.40 4.33 -9.75
CA LYS A 55 -20.56 3.45 -9.98
C LYS A 55 -21.78 4.25 -10.38
N LEU A 56 -22.49 3.79 -11.44
CA LEU A 56 -23.80 4.31 -11.83
C LEU A 56 -24.86 3.72 -10.88
N ILE A 57 -25.64 4.60 -10.26
CA ILE A 57 -26.74 4.23 -9.34
C ILE A 57 -28.04 4.87 -9.77
N ALA A 58 -29.17 4.31 -9.31
CA ALA A 58 -30.48 4.85 -9.47
C ALA A 58 -31.04 5.32 -8.12
N ILE A 59 -31.30 6.61 -7.99
CA ILE A 59 -31.98 7.19 -6.84
C ILE A 59 -33.46 7.19 -7.16
N MET A 60 -34.24 6.48 -6.37
CA MET A 60 -35.68 6.28 -6.54
C MET A 60 -36.45 7.12 -5.52
N GLY A 61 -37.46 7.84 -5.99
CA GLY A 61 -38.17 8.75 -5.11
C GLY A 61 -39.42 9.37 -5.74
N GLU A 62 -39.78 10.54 -5.28
CA GLU A 62 -40.91 11.33 -5.77
C GLU A 62 -40.51 12.79 -5.87
N ASN A 63 -41.08 13.51 -6.87
CA ASN A 63 -40.87 14.93 -7.14
C ASN A 63 -39.39 15.29 -7.37
N LEU A 64 -38.63 14.41 -8.02
CA LEU A 64 -37.18 14.55 -8.28
C LEU A 64 -36.86 15.33 -9.55
N SER A 65 -37.84 15.60 -10.45
CA SER A 65 -37.63 16.19 -11.78
C SER A 65 -36.96 17.57 -11.80
N ARG A 66 -36.97 18.28 -10.67
CA ARG A 66 -36.37 19.62 -10.52
C ARG A 66 -35.02 19.64 -9.85
N ALA A 67 -34.35 18.48 -9.72
CA ALA A 67 -32.99 18.40 -9.17
C ALA A 67 -31.99 19.15 -10.06
N VAL A 68 -31.20 20.05 -9.47
CA VAL A 68 -30.21 20.89 -10.17
C VAL A 68 -28.77 20.60 -9.71
N GLU A 69 -28.62 20.15 -8.48
CA GLU A 69 -27.33 19.73 -7.94
C GLU A 69 -27.47 18.50 -7.08
N LEU A 70 -26.45 17.65 -7.14
CA LEU A 70 -26.34 16.46 -6.30
C LEU A 70 -24.92 16.33 -5.79
N TRP A 71 -24.79 16.08 -4.51
CA TRP A 71 -23.51 15.96 -3.82
C TRP A 71 -23.44 14.64 -3.06
N PHE A 72 -22.29 14.02 -3.10
CA PHE A 72 -21.92 12.90 -2.24
C PHE A 72 -20.79 13.36 -1.33
N ASN A 73 -21.03 13.39 -0.02
CA ASN A 73 -20.14 14.07 0.92
C ASN A 73 -19.93 15.53 0.51
N ASP A 74 -18.69 15.93 0.19
CA ASP A 74 -18.32 17.25 -0.32
C ASP A 74 -17.99 17.25 -1.82
N GLN A 75 -18.32 16.15 -2.54
CA GLN A 75 -18.03 16.01 -3.96
C GLN A 75 -19.32 16.15 -4.80
N LYS A 76 -19.30 17.07 -5.76
CA LYS A 76 -20.44 17.32 -6.65
C LYS A 76 -20.49 16.26 -7.75
N ALA A 77 -21.66 15.62 -7.91
CA ALA A 77 -21.90 14.71 -9.02
C ALA A 77 -22.31 15.47 -10.29
N SER A 78 -21.95 14.90 -11.44
CA SER A 78 -22.42 15.43 -12.74
C SER A 78 -23.83 14.93 -13.03
N LEU A 79 -24.80 15.82 -13.01
CA LEU A 79 -26.18 15.52 -13.36
C LEU A 79 -26.38 15.66 -14.89
N ASN A 80 -27.07 14.69 -15.50
CA ASN A 80 -27.56 14.78 -16.86
C ASN A 80 -29.09 14.94 -16.82
N PRO A 81 -29.64 16.05 -17.32
CA PRO A 81 -31.10 16.30 -17.29
C PRO A 81 -31.92 15.18 -17.94
N THR A 82 -31.39 14.48 -18.94
CA THR A 82 -32.10 13.35 -19.59
C THR A 82 -32.26 12.12 -18.69
N PHE A 83 -31.47 12.04 -17.63
CA PHE A 83 -31.50 10.96 -16.65
C PHE A 83 -32.23 11.34 -15.36
N ILE A 84 -32.96 12.45 -15.39
CA ILE A 84 -33.76 12.95 -14.26
C ILE A 84 -35.23 12.91 -14.64
N THR A 85 -36.01 12.15 -13.91
CA THR A 85 -37.45 12.06 -14.01
C THR A 85 -38.10 12.45 -12.69
N ASN A 86 -39.45 12.47 -12.64
CA ASN A 86 -40.14 12.72 -11.39
C ASN A 86 -39.88 11.65 -10.30
N THR A 87 -39.53 10.43 -10.72
CA THR A 87 -39.38 9.29 -9.80
C THR A 87 -37.95 8.72 -9.75
N THR A 88 -37.04 9.16 -10.62
CA THR A 88 -35.72 8.54 -10.74
C THR A 88 -34.66 9.56 -11.12
N ILE A 89 -33.48 9.47 -10.51
CA ILE A 89 -32.24 10.11 -10.97
C ILE A 89 -31.22 9.01 -11.19
N LEU A 90 -30.67 8.91 -12.42
CA LEU A 90 -29.48 8.09 -12.68
C LEU A 90 -28.24 8.97 -12.60
N VAL A 91 -27.26 8.58 -11.80
CA VAL A 91 -26.06 9.38 -11.54
C VAL A 91 -24.86 8.48 -11.21
N ASN A 92 -23.67 8.90 -11.66
CA ASN A 92 -22.43 8.27 -11.20
C ASN A 92 -22.02 8.86 -9.85
N VAL A 93 -21.61 8.00 -8.92
CA VAL A 93 -20.91 8.40 -7.71
C VAL A 93 -19.59 9.08 -8.11
N PRO A 94 -19.26 10.28 -7.61
CA PRO A 94 -18.02 10.97 -7.95
C PRO A 94 -16.77 10.09 -7.73
N SER A 95 -15.78 10.24 -8.62
CA SER A 95 -14.50 9.54 -8.51
C SER A 95 -13.48 10.30 -7.64
N GLN A 96 -13.73 11.56 -7.35
CA GLN A 96 -12.87 12.40 -6.51
C GLN A 96 -12.96 11.93 -5.05
N ILE A 97 -11.81 11.96 -4.38
CA ILE A 97 -11.72 11.64 -2.96
C ILE A 97 -12.32 12.81 -2.14
N PRO A 98 -13.32 12.56 -1.26
CA PRO A 98 -13.85 13.59 -0.42
C PRO A 98 -12.85 13.99 0.67
N LEU A 99 -12.72 15.29 0.90
CA LEU A 99 -11.95 15.83 2.03
C LEU A 99 -12.76 15.74 3.33
N LYS A 100 -14.10 15.91 3.22
CA LYS A 100 -15.03 15.81 4.34
C LYS A 100 -16.00 14.65 4.12
N VAL A 101 -15.85 13.60 4.90
CA VAL A 101 -16.73 12.43 4.87
C VAL A 101 -17.95 12.69 5.77
N THR A 102 -19.14 12.75 5.18
CA THR A 102 -20.40 12.96 5.90
C THR A 102 -21.33 11.73 5.83
N ASN A 103 -21.06 10.81 4.90
CA ASN A 103 -21.91 9.66 4.54
C ASN A 103 -23.33 10.12 4.19
N LYS A 104 -23.43 11.28 3.51
CA LYS A 104 -24.68 11.85 3.05
C LYS A 104 -24.64 12.12 1.55
N LEU A 105 -25.78 11.83 0.92
CA LEU A 105 -26.15 12.32 -0.38
C LEU A 105 -27.04 13.56 -0.17
N LYS A 106 -26.78 14.65 -0.89
CA LYS A 106 -27.56 15.89 -0.81
C LYS A 106 -28.01 16.31 -2.19
N ILE A 107 -29.29 16.57 -2.36
CA ILE A 107 -29.88 17.07 -3.61
C ILE A 107 -30.41 18.49 -3.36
N TYR A 108 -30.11 19.39 -4.28
CA TYR A 108 -30.73 20.72 -4.34
C TYR A 108 -31.67 20.80 -5.53
N PHE A 109 -32.80 21.45 -5.35
CA PHE A 109 -33.85 21.59 -6.34
C PHE A 109 -33.98 23.06 -6.79
N SER A 110 -34.46 23.25 -8.02
CA SER A 110 -34.70 24.63 -8.56
C SER A 110 -35.78 25.40 -7.82
N THR A 111 -36.57 24.73 -6.98
CA THR A 111 -37.55 25.34 -6.07
C THR A 111 -36.94 25.98 -4.83
N GLY A 112 -35.63 25.77 -4.60
CA GLY A 112 -34.94 26.18 -3.36
C GLY A 112 -34.94 25.12 -2.27
N ASP A 113 -35.67 24.04 -2.46
CA ASP A 113 -35.69 22.90 -1.54
C ASP A 113 -34.34 22.15 -1.55
N SER A 114 -34.05 21.45 -0.48
CA SER A 114 -32.93 20.49 -0.43
C SER A 114 -33.32 19.24 0.34
N LEU A 115 -32.67 18.12 0.00
CA LEU A 115 -32.92 16.82 0.57
C LEU A 115 -31.61 16.15 0.96
N LEU A 116 -31.56 15.56 2.17
CA LEU A 116 -30.45 14.76 2.66
C LEU A 116 -30.89 13.30 2.76
N TYR A 117 -29.97 12.39 2.38
CA TYR A 117 -30.21 10.96 2.47
C TYR A 117 -28.91 10.27 2.92
N ASP A 118 -29.02 9.24 3.77
CA ASP A 118 -27.88 8.45 4.21
C ASP A 118 -27.39 7.56 3.09
N PHE A 119 -26.13 7.82 2.65
CA PHE A 119 -25.52 7.05 1.58
C PHE A 119 -23.99 7.09 1.71
N GLU A 120 -23.37 5.93 1.82
CA GLU A 120 -21.93 5.79 1.96
C GLU A 120 -21.23 5.76 0.60
N VAL A 121 -20.23 6.60 0.39
CA VAL A 121 -19.28 6.42 -0.71
C VAL A 121 -18.18 5.48 -0.24
N GLN A 122 -18.18 4.27 -0.78
CA GLN A 122 -17.21 3.23 -0.44
C GLN A 122 -15.86 3.55 -1.08
N ILE A 123 -14.88 3.85 -0.25
CA ILE A 123 -13.50 4.17 -0.63
C ILE A 123 -12.60 3.16 0.04
N SER A 124 -11.59 2.68 -0.70
CA SER A 124 -10.66 1.68 -0.18
C SER A 124 -9.86 2.26 0.99
N LYS A 125 -9.73 1.47 2.06
CA LYS A 125 -8.77 1.74 3.12
C LYS A 125 -7.33 1.65 2.59
N PRO A 126 -6.33 2.24 3.25
CA PRO A 126 -4.95 2.16 2.81
C PRO A 126 -4.47 0.71 2.71
N LEU A 127 -3.71 0.41 1.68
CA LEU A 127 -2.97 -0.84 1.53
C LEU A 127 -1.49 -0.55 1.77
N VAL A 128 -0.87 -1.25 2.73
CA VAL A 128 0.55 -1.09 3.07
C VAL A 128 1.30 -2.30 2.52
N SER A 129 2.11 -2.12 1.48
CA SER A 129 2.78 -3.23 0.80
C SER A 129 4.18 -3.51 1.36
N ASN A 130 5.02 -2.49 1.46
CA ASN A 130 6.37 -2.59 2.00
C ASN A 130 6.90 -1.24 2.47
N MET A 131 8.03 -1.29 3.17
CA MET A 131 8.90 -0.16 3.47
C MET A 131 10.19 -0.33 2.65
N VAL A 132 10.73 0.74 2.07
CA VAL A 132 11.96 0.67 1.25
C VAL A 132 13.12 0.11 2.07
N SER A 133 13.29 0.59 3.30
CA SER A 133 14.16 0.00 4.31
C SER A 133 13.36 -0.22 5.57
N GLU A 134 13.39 -1.43 6.12
CA GLU A 134 12.76 -1.73 7.42
C GLU A 134 13.58 -1.17 8.60
N PHE A 135 14.86 -0.82 8.38
CA PHE A 135 15.72 -0.18 9.37
C PHE A 135 16.03 1.26 8.96
N VAL A 136 15.40 2.19 9.65
CA VAL A 136 15.58 3.64 9.48
C VAL A 136 15.83 4.26 10.85
N ASN A 137 16.85 5.12 10.96
CA ASN A 137 17.18 5.78 12.22
C ASN A 137 16.10 6.78 12.65
N THR A 138 16.01 6.99 13.94
CA THR A 138 15.15 8.03 14.50
C THR A 138 15.57 9.41 13.95
N GLY A 139 14.60 10.19 13.48
CA GLY A 139 14.82 11.47 12.84
C GLY A 139 14.99 11.40 11.31
N ASP A 140 15.33 10.22 10.75
CA ASP A 140 15.43 10.02 9.30
C ASP A 140 14.07 9.76 8.67
N VAL A 141 13.99 9.86 7.34
CA VAL A 141 12.76 9.67 6.57
C VAL A 141 12.65 8.24 6.10
N ALA A 142 11.58 7.57 6.50
CA ALA A 142 11.18 6.26 6.01
C ALA A 142 10.22 6.40 4.83
N THR A 143 10.38 5.57 3.80
CA THR A 143 9.50 5.53 2.62
C THR A 143 8.66 4.27 2.67
N ILE A 144 7.33 4.43 2.75
CA ILE A 144 6.33 3.36 2.76
C ILE A 144 5.67 3.31 1.39
N ARG A 145 5.55 2.13 0.81
CA ARG A 145 4.86 1.88 -0.47
C ARG A 145 3.57 1.13 -0.25
N GLY A 146 2.57 1.43 -1.07
CA GLY A 146 1.27 0.79 -1.01
C GLY A 146 0.29 1.39 -2.02
N ASP A 147 -0.98 1.42 -1.65
CA ASP A 147 -2.05 2.05 -2.43
C ASP A 147 -3.07 2.71 -1.51
N PHE A 148 -3.85 3.64 -2.06
CA PHE A 148 -4.94 4.34 -1.37
C PHE A 148 -4.48 5.18 -0.16
N PHE A 149 -3.32 5.78 -0.27
CA PHE A 149 -2.79 6.69 0.75
C PHE A 149 -3.39 8.09 0.58
N TYR A 150 -4.65 8.24 0.95
CA TYR A 150 -5.38 9.50 0.82
C TYR A 150 -5.21 10.39 2.04
N ALA A 151 -4.75 11.61 1.80
CA ALA A 151 -4.66 12.63 2.86
C ALA A 151 -6.06 13.08 3.33
N PRO A 152 -6.22 13.43 4.63
CA PRO A 152 -5.22 13.38 5.68
C PRO A 152 -4.97 11.93 6.14
N LEU A 153 -3.70 11.61 6.42
CA LEU A 153 -3.34 10.31 6.96
C LEU A 153 -2.35 10.43 8.11
N THR A 154 -2.28 9.37 8.91
CA THR A 154 -1.29 9.21 9.97
C THR A 154 -0.57 7.88 9.81
N VAL A 155 0.72 7.87 10.14
CA VAL A 155 1.54 6.67 10.27
C VAL A 155 1.93 6.54 11.74
N THR A 156 1.52 5.45 12.38
CA THR A 156 1.84 5.16 13.78
C THR A 156 2.77 3.96 13.85
N PHE A 157 3.89 4.13 14.51
CA PHE A 157 4.86 3.07 14.80
C PHE A 157 4.46 2.28 16.04
N THR A 158 4.97 1.06 16.19
CA THR A 158 4.85 0.30 17.44
C THR A 158 5.41 1.13 18.59
N GLY A 159 4.76 1.09 19.73
CA GLY A 159 4.97 2.03 20.85
C GLY A 159 3.93 3.16 20.88
N GLY A 160 3.04 3.25 19.88
CA GLY A 160 1.93 4.21 19.83
C GLY A 160 2.34 5.62 19.41
N VAL A 161 3.54 5.81 18.86
CA VAL A 161 4.06 7.12 18.45
C VAL A 161 3.81 7.37 16.97
N ALA A 162 3.26 8.54 16.66
CA ALA A 162 3.02 8.96 15.28
C ALA A 162 4.27 9.61 14.68
N GLY A 163 4.57 9.29 13.42
CA GLY A 163 5.61 9.96 12.65
C GLY A 163 5.11 11.24 12.00
N ASP A 164 6.04 12.17 11.73
CA ASP A 164 5.75 13.40 11.00
C ASP A 164 5.71 13.09 9.50
N ILE A 165 4.57 13.35 8.86
CA ILE A 165 4.39 13.13 7.44
C ILE A 165 5.19 14.18 6.65
N VAL A 166 6.09 13.73 5.80
CA VAL A 166 6.93 14.57 4.93
C VAL A 166 6.26 14.76 3.58
N SER A 167 5.79 13.68 2.97
CA SER A 167 5.06 13.71 1.71
C SER A 167 4.08 12.55 1.59
N VAL A 168 3.01 12.75 0.79
CA VAL A 168 2.01 11.74 0.49
C VAL A 168 1.62 11.79 -0.97
N THR A 169 1.66 10.64 -1.61
CA THR A 169 0.97 10.35 -2.87
C THR A 169 0.00 9.19 -2.63
N ASP A 170 -0.81 8.82 -3.60
CA ASP A 170 -1.70 7.65 -3.48
C ASP A 170 -0.95 6.32 -3.24
N LYS A 171 0.35 6.25 -3.59
CA LYS A 171 1.19 5.03 -3.54
C LYS A 171 2.40 5.11 -2.62
N ILE A 172 2.80 6.29 -2.19
CA ILE A 172 4.01 6.50 -1.40
C ILE A 172 3.70 7.47 -0.26
N VAL A 173 4.14 7.09 0.94
CA VAL A 173 4.20 7.97 2.11
C VAL A 173 5.64 8.07 2.55
N GLU A 174 6.15 9.30 2.67
CA GLU A 174 7.40 9.60 3.34
C GLU A 174 7.10 10.12 4.73
N VAL A 175 7.67 9.49 5.74
CA VAL A 175 7.41 9.78 7.15
C VAL A 175 8.70 9.84 7.93
N ARG A 176 8.89 10.87 8.75
CA ARG A 176 10.01 10.96 9.66
C ARG A 176 9.79 10.04 10.85
N VAL A 177 10.78 9.18 11.10
CA VAL A 177 10.73 8.21 12.21
C VAL A 177 10.79 8.96 13.54
N PRO A 178 9.76 8.85 14.41
CA PRO A 178 9.70 9.59 15.66
C PRO A 178 10.60 8.97 16.74
N ALA A 179 10.98 9.78 17.72
CA ALA A 179 11.56 9.27 18.95
C ALA A 179 10.56 8.33 19.63
N GLY A 180 11.06 7.20 20.15
CA GLY A 180 10.22 6.19 20.83
C GLY A 180 9.57 5.17 19.90
N ALA A 181 9.78 5.24 18.57
CA ALA A 181 9.36 4.17 17.64
C ALA A 181 10.05 2.85 18.02
N GLN A 182 9.23 1.81 18.30
CA GLN A 182 9.68 0.48 18.68
C GLN A 182 9.65 -0.48 17.48
N PRO A 183 10.45 -1.56 17.49
CA PRO A 183 10.31 -2.66 16.53
C PRO A 183 8.87 -3.19 16.47
N GLY A 184 8.36 -3.44 15.28
CA GLY A 184 7.02 -3.99 15.10
C GLY A 184 6.28 -3.44 13.89
N GLN A 185 5.00 -3.82 13.78
CA GLN A 185 4.15 -3.38 12.69
C GLN A 185 3.91 -1.86 12.76
N ILE A 186 3.79 -1.23 11.59
CA ILE A 186 3.30 0.14 11.48
C ILE A 186 1.81 0.13 11.14
N THR A 187 1.10 1.18 11.54
CA THR A 187 -0.31 1.37 11.22
C THR A 187 -0.46 2.63 10.38
N VAL A 188 -1.06 2.52 9.20
CA VAL A 188 -1.45 3.65 8.37
C VAL A 188 -2.95 3.83 8.47
N LYS A 189 -3.39 5.03 8.83
CA LYS A 189 -4.80 5.39 8.99
C LYS A 189 -5.15 6.59 8.14
N THR A 190 -6.27 6.49 7.42
CA THR A 190 -6.90 7.58 6.67
C THR A 190 -8.34 7.78 7.17
N ASN A 191 -9.09 8.73 6.58
CA ASN A 191 -10.51 8.87 6.84
C ASN A 191 -11.34 7.64 6.40
N PHE A 192 -10.75 6.73 5.60
CA PHE A 192 -11.43 5.58 5.00
C PHE A 192 -11.08 4.24 5.67
N GLY A 193 -10.33 4.29 6.74
CA GLY A 193 -9.96 3.12 7.54
C GLY A 193 -8.49 3.06 7.89
N GLU A 194 -8.10 1.95 8.51
CA GLU A 194 -6.72 1.71 8.92
C GLU A 194 -6.23 0.34 8.45
N THR A 195 -4.91 0.23 8.27
CA THR A 195 -4.23 -1.01 7.93
C THR A 195 -2.92 -1.10 8.68
N LYS A 196 -2.68 -2.26 9.30
CA LYS A 196 -1.37 -2.63 9.84
C LYS A 196 -0.53 -3.28 8.75
N SER A 197 0.77 -3.00 8.76
CA SER A 197 1.70 -3.62 7.82
C SER A 197 1.83 -5.12 8.05
N ASP A 198 2.13 -5.84 6.95
CA ASP A 198 2.49 -7.27 6.98
C ASP A 198 4.00 -7.48 7.24
N PHE A 199 4.74 -6.43 7.48
CA PHE A 199 6.16 -6.40 7.84
C PHE A 199 6.35 -5.64 9.16
N TRP A 200 7.53 -5.79 9.76
CA TRP A 200 7.92 -5.04 10.94
C TRP A 200 8.94 -3.97 10.57
N PHE A 201 8.76 -2.81 11.14
CA PHE A 201 9.81 -1.79 11.26
C PHE A 201 10.85 -2.28 12.27
N ARG A 202 12.14 -2.19 11.91
CA ARG A 202 13.28 -2.68 12.71
C ARG A 202 13.09 -4.12 13.18
N ASP A 203 12.78 -5.02 12.24
CA ASP A 203 12.63 -6.44 12.54
C ASP A 203 13.98 -7.08 12.83
N ASP A 204 14.35 -7.13 14.10
CA ASP A 204 15.57 -7.73 14.60
C ASP A 204 15.42 -9.21 14.97
N ARG A 205 14.24 -9.76 14.77
CA ARG A 205 13.98 -11.18 15.09
C ARG A 205 14.79 -12.09 14.17
N ASN A 206 15.35 -13.14 14.78
CA ASN A 206 15.98 -14.24 14.06
C ASN A 206 17.18 -13.82 13.18
N ILE A 207 17.90 -12.78 13.53
CA ILE A 207 19.14 -12.40 12.85
C ILE A 207 20.16 -13.53 13.08
N PHE A 208 20.67 -14.13 11.98
CA PHE A 208 21.58 -15.25 12.00
C PHE A 208 22.97 -14.93 11.41
N ILE A 209 23.16 -13.79 10.79
CA ILE A 209 24.45 -13.17 10.47
C ILE A 209 24.44 -11.78 11.05
N SER A 210 25.37 -11.50 11.94
CA SER A 210 25.46 -10.24 12.67
C SER A 210 26.88 -9.70 12.63
N SER A 211 27.00 -8.38 12.72
CA SER A 211 28.24 -7.65 12.91
C SER A 211 28.39 -7.09 14.34
N ASP A 212 27.46 -7.43 15.27
CA ASP A 212 27.38 -6.89 16.62
C ASP A 212 27.28 -7.96 17.75
N PRO A 213 28.35 -8.65 18.05
CA PRO A 213 29.65 -8.75 17.39
C PRO A 213 29.58 -9.62 16.14
N PHE A 214 30.57 -9.48 15.26
CA PHE A 214 30.74 -10.39 14.15
C PHE A 214 31.08 -11.79 14.65
N THR A 215 30.38 -12.78 14.10
CA THR A 215 30.62 -14.19 14.37
C THR A 215 30.71 -14.97 13.05
N GLY A 216 31.59 -15.97 13.00
CA GLY A 216 31.83 -16.76 11.82
C GLY A 216 33.31 -17.00 11.53
N TRP A 217 33.59 -17.64 10.39
CA TRP A 217 34.98 -17.99 9.99
C TRP A 217 35.63 -16.91 9.13
N TRP A 218 34.85 -16.11 8.36
CA TRP A 218 35.40 -15.31 7.27
C TRP A 218 35.24 -13.81 7.49
N ASN A 219 36.29 -13.12 7.09
CA ASN A 219 36.31 -11.71 6.75
C ASN A 219 35.73 -10.73 7.79
N GLN A 220 36.12 -10.92 9.04
CA GLN A 220 35.85 -9.93 10.08
C GLN A 220 36.32 -8.51 9.68
N ASN A 221 37.34 -8.40 8.80
CA ASN A 221 37.84 -7.12 8.28
C ASN A 221 36.85 -6.37 7.37
N TYR A 222 35.75 -7.01 6.92
CA TYR A 222 34.67 -6.33 6.23
C TYR A 222 33.72 -5.57 7.15
N VAL A 223 33.84 -5.77 8.47
CA VAL A 223 32.98 -5.11 9.44
C VAL A 223 33.34 -3.63 9.59
N VAL A 224 32.37 -2.76 9.33
CA VAL A 224 32.49 -1.32 9.50
C VAL A 224 31.96 -0.94 10.88
N THR A 225 32.88 -0.52 11.75
CA THR A 225 32.55 -0.07 13.13
C THR A 225 32.44 1.44 13.25
N ASN A 226 33.16 2.19 12.42
CA ASN A 226 33.18 3.65 12.42
C ASN A 226 33.11 4.14 10.96
N PRO A 227 31.91 4.30 10.38
CA PRO A 227 31.78 4.78 9.02
C PRO A 227 32.25 6.24 8.90
N GLY A 228 32.96 6.53 7.81
CA GLY A 228 33.34 7.89 7.43
C GLY A 228 32.16 8.67 6.84
N PRO A 229 32.37 9.96 6.55
CA PRO A 229 31.28 10.84 6.08
C PRO A 229 30.68 10.43 4.72
N ASN A 230 31.41 9.67 3.90
CA ASN A 230 30.98 9.19 2.58
C ASN A 230 30.64 7.70 2.59
N ASP A 231 30.59 7.07 3.76
CA ASP A 231 30.22 5.66 3.89
C ASP A 231 28.71 5.55 4.20
N PRO A 232 28.09 4.42 3.92
CA PRO A 232 26.72 4.18 4.35
C PRO A 232 26.59 4.37 5.87
N PRO A 233 25.55 5.09 6.35
CA PRO A 233 25.35 5.28 7.78
C PRO A 233 24.98 3.95 8.44
N LYS A 234 25.29 3.81 9.72
CA LYS A 234 24.78 2.69 10.53
C LYS A 234 23.25 2.77 10.64
N ILE A 235 22.60 1.62 10.51
CA ILE A 235 21.14 1.47 10.67
C ILE A 235 20.76 0.56 11.85
N ASN A 236 21.63 -0.39 12.18
CA ASN A 236 21.46 -1.32 13.30
C ASN A 236 22.84 -1.78 13.80
N GLY A 237 23.60 -0.90 14.45
CA GLY A 237 24.96 -1.20 14.87
C GLY A 237 25.99 -1.20 13.73
N ASN A 238 26.93 -2.15 13.76
CA ASN A 238 27.92 -2.33 12.70
C ASN A 238 27.30 -3.05 11.49
N TYR A 239 27.96 -2.94 10.33
CA TYR A 239 27.53 -3.64 9.12
C TYR A 239 28.74 -4.22 8.36
N ILE A 240 28.48 -5.16 7.45
CA ILE A 240 29.48 -5.75 6.55
C ILE A 240 29.58 -4.89 5.30
N ARG A 241 30.79 -4.53 4.84
CA ARG A 241 31.00 -3.84 3.57
C ARG A 241 32.10 -4.51 2.74
N VAL A 242 31.72 -4.99 1.57
CA VAL A 242 32.66 -5.51 0.57
C VAL A 242 32.98 -4.39 -0.40
N LYS A 243 34.19 -3.80 -0.26
CA LYS A 243 34.69 -2.71 -1.10
C LYS A 243 36.00 -3.11 -1.76
N GLN A 244 35.88 -3.82 -2.88
CA GLN A 244 37.02 -4.34 -3.65
C GLN A 244 36.60 -4.80 -5.04
N SER A 245 37.57 -4.99 -5.92
CA SER A 245 37.38 -5.71 -7.18
C SER A 245 37.29 -7.20 -6.92
N ILE A 246 36.27 -7.86 -7.49
CA ILE A 246 36.05 -9.30 -7.44
C ILE A 246 36.11 -9.80 -8.87
N GLY A 247 37.10 -10.61 -9.19
CA GLY A 247 37.22 -11.23 -10.52
C GLY A 247 36.13 -12.26 -10.78
N GLY A 248 35.81 -12.47 -12.07
CA GLY A 248 34.87 -13.53 -12.45
C GLY A 248 35.30 -14.88 -11.93
N TRP A 249 34.39 -15.61 -11.29
CA TRP A 249 34.62 -16.89 -10.64
C TRP A 249 35.63 -16.87 -9.46
N ALA A 250 36.05 -15.68 -9.02
CA ALA A 250 36.82 -15.56 -7.78
C ALA A 250 35.98 -16.07 -6.59
N TRP A 251 36.65 -16.73 -5.68
CA TRP A 251 36.06 -17.22 -4.45
C TRP A 251 36.19 -16.17 -3.35
N THR A 252 35.14 -15.38 -3.14
CA THR A 252 35.17 -14.29 -2.15
C THR A 252 34.17 -14.53 -1.05
N GLU A 253 34.66 -15.10 0.06
CA GLU A 253 33.87 -15.29 1.27
C GLU A 253 33.53 -13.93 1.91
N VAL A 254 32.28 -13.74 2.31
CA VAL A 254 31.79 -12.50 2.93
C VAL A 254 31.54 -12.68 4.42
N ALA A 255 30.70 -13.65 4.78
CA ALA A 255 30.35 -13.91 6.16
C ALA A 255 29.80 -15.32 6.35
N GLY A 256 29.73 -15.77 7.59
CA GLY A 256 29.10 -17.03 8.00
C GLY A 256 30.09 -18.08 8.42
N GLY A 257 29.62 -19.33 8.47
CA GLY A 257 30.36 -20.51 8.90
C GLY A 257 29.46 -21.62 9.43
N PRO A 258 30.04 -22.71 9.92
CA PRO A 258 29.30 -23.76 10.60
C PRO A 258 28.72 -23.24 11.94
N ALA A 259 27.74 -23.95 12.47
CA ALA A 259 27.12 -23.61 13.75
C ALA A 259 28.15 -23.43 14.88
N SER A 260 29.23 -24.22 14.88
CA SER A 260 30.32 -24.12 15.87
C SER A 260 31.06 -22.77 15.84
N ALA A 261 31.22 -22.18 14.64
CA ALA A 261 31.87 -20.87 14.46
C ALA A 261 30.89 -19.71 14.65
N MET A 262 29.63 -19.91 14.26
CA MET A 262 28.58 -18.91 14.39
C MET A 262 28.06 -18.76 15.85
N GLY A 263 28.29 -19.78 16.69
CA GLY A 263 27.82 -19.75 18.06
C GLY A 263 26.31 -19.71 18.22
N ALA A 264 25.84 -18.96 19.21
CA ALA A 264 24.41 -18.92 19.54
C ALA A 264 23.51 -18.44 18.41
N ILE A 265 23.98 -17.51 17.55
CA ILE A 265 23.17 -16.94 16.47
C ILE A 265 22.84 -17.96 15.38
N SER A 266 23.61 -19.06 15.27
CA SER A 266 23.28 -20.15 14.34
C SER A 266 21.94 -20.82 14.63
N LYS A 267 21.42 -20.67 15.86
CA LYS A 267 20.11 -21.17 16.30
C LYS A 267 18.97 -20.18 16.10
N ASN A 268 19.27 -18.98 15.64
CA ASN A 268 18.25 -17.97 15.41
C ASN A 268 17.41 -18.26 14.16
N ILE A 269 17.89 -19.14 13.24
CA ILE A 269 17.04 -19.63 12.16
C ILE A 269 15.99 -20.56 12.78
N PRO A 270 14.68 -20.22 12.69
CA PRO A 270 13.65 -21.02 13.35
C PRO A 270 13.55 -22.43 12.75
N ASP A 271 13.48 -23.46 13.57
CA ASP A 271 13.19 -24.83 13.11
C ASP A 271 11.89 -24.89 12.31
N ALA A 272 10.90 -24.10 12.68
CA ALA A 272 9.64 -23.99 11.96
C ALA A 272 9.83 -23.47 10.52
N ALA A 273 10.81 -22.60 10.26
CA ALA A 273 11.14 -22.13 8.91
C ALA A 273 11.77 -23.25 8.07
N ILE A 274 12.54 -24.14 8.69
CA ILE A 274 13.12 -25.31 8.03
C ILE A 274 12.03 -26.33 7.67
N LEU A 275 11.08 -26.55 8.57
CA LEU A 275 9.97 -27.49 8.36
C LEU A 275 8.91 -26.97 7.40
N LYS A 276 8.69 -25.65 7.36
CA LYS A 276 7.67 -25.02 6.51
C LYS A 276 8.18 -23.70 5.92
N PRO A 277 9.13 -23.75 4.98
CA PRO A 277 9.79 -22.57 4.43
C PRO A 277 8.84 -21.62 3.70
N SER A 278 7.69 -22.10 3.19
CA SER A 278 6.66 -21.28 2.56
C SER A 278 6.07 -20.18 3.47
N ASP A 279 6.14 -20.37 4.79
CA ASP A 279 5.58 -19.42 5.77
C ASP A 279 6.60 -18.34 6.20
N TYR A 280 7.81 -18.35 5.63
CA TYR A 280 8.90 -17.48 6.03
C TYR A 280 9.51 -16.72 4.85
N ASN A 281 10.16 -15.60 5.17
CA ASN A 281 11.02 -14.84 4.28
C ASN A 281 12.44 -14.79 4.83
N LEU A 282 13.43 -14.89 3.95
CA LEU A 282 14.78 -14.40 4.18
C LEU A 282 14.78 -12.90 3.89
N LYS A 283 15.29 -12.10 4.80
CA LYS A 283 15.45 -10.65 4.63
C LYS A 283 16.85 -10.21 5.00
N PHE A 284 17.33 -9.16 4.36
CA PHE A 284 18.54 -8.45 4.73
C PHE A 284 18.50 -7.01 4.21
N GLU A 285 19.26 -6.14 4.81
CA GLU A 285 19.47 -4.77 4.32
C GLU A 285 20.70 -4.73 3.43
N VAL A 286 20.57 -3.99 2.31
CA VAL A 286 21.64 -3.77 1.35
C VAL A 286 21.78 -2.29 1.02
N ASN A 287 23.03 -1.86 0.86
CA ASN A 287 23.36 -0.55 0.33
C ASN A 287 24.44 -0.70 -0.72
N THR A 288 24.21 -0.19 -1.93
CA THR A 288 25.16 -0.24 -3.03
C THR A 288 25.66 1.18 -3.34
N MET A 289 26.91 1.45 -3.02
CA MET A 289 27.57 2.72 -3.39
C MET A 289 28.03 2.72 -4.86
N LYS A 290 28.16 1.53 -5.45
CA LYS A 290 28.34 1.26 -6.87
C LYS A 290 27.32 0.26 -7.33
N PRO A 291 26.83 0.32 -8.59
CA PRO A 291 25.86 -0.65 -9.09
C PRO A 291 26.37 -2.10 -8.96
N TYR A 292 25.57 -2.97 -8.38
CA TYR A 292 25.80 -4.41 -8.41
C TYR A 292 25.33 -4.94 -9.78
N ASN A 293 26.26 -5.11 -10.70
CA ASN A 293 25.98 -5.33 -12.11
C ASN A 293 26.56 -6.63 -12.68
N ASN A 294 27.46 -7.31 -11.95
CA ASN A 294 28.12 -8.55 -12.33
C ASN A 294 28.35 -9.44 -11.13
N ASN A 295 28.86 -10.67 -11.39
CA ASN A 295 29.06 -11.69 -10.37
C ASN A 295 27.72 -12.12 -9.73
N VAL A 296 27.72 -12.97 -8.72
CA VAL A 296 26.53 -13.34 -7.95
C VAL A 296 26.88 -13.49 -6.48
N LEU A 297 25.97 -13.08 -5.62
CA LEU A 297 26.02 -13.41 -4.20
C LEU A 297 25.29 -14.72 -3.95
N LYS A 298 26.04 -15.75 -3.57
CA LYS A 298 25.50 -17.03 -3.11
C LYS A 298 25.15 -16.95 -1.63
N ILE A 299 23.93 -17.34 -1.29
CA ILE A 299 23.41 -17.34 0.08
C ILE A 299 23.07 -18.78 0.46
N ASN A 300 23.85 -19.35 1.40
CA ASN A 300 23.55 -20.65 1.99
C ASN A 300 22.93 -20.44 3.37
N VAL A 301 21.82 -21.09 3.65
CA VAL A 301 21.14 -21.04 4.94
C VAL A 301 20.59 -22.43 5.27
N GLY A 302 21.01 -22.98 6.40
CA GLY A 302 20.45 -24.22 6.93
C GLY A 302 21.11 -25.49 6.45
N LEU A 303 22.05 -25.45 5.50
CA LEU A 303 22.77 -26.60 5.02
C LEU A 303 24.23 -26.61 5.44
N LEU A 304 24.81 -27.84 5.40
CA LEU A 304 26.23 -28.06 5.53
C LEU A 304 26.94 -27.55 4.27
N SER A 305 27.96 -26.78 4.39
CA SER A 305 29.07 -26.37 3.52
C SER A 305 28.93 -26.36 1.98
N GLU A 306 27.88 -26.87 1.36
CA GLU A 306 27.84 -27.08 -0.08
C GLU A 306 27.51 -25.87 -0.90
N ASN A 307 28.43 -25.52 -1.78
CA ASN A 307 28.43 -24.23 -2.50
C ASN A 307 27.65 -24.23 -3.81
N ASN A 308 27.47 -25.39 -4.38
CA ASN A 308 26.87 -25.52 -5.70
C ASN A 308 25.35 -25.36 -5.67
N ASN A 309 24.75 -25.57 -4.51
CA ASN A 309 23.31 -25.55 -4.28
C ASN A 309 22.88 -24.37 -3.37
N ALA A 310 23.55 -23.25 -3.46
CA ALA A 310 23.16 -22.03 -2.75
C ALA A 310 22.08 -21.27 -3.50
N TYR A 311 21.27 -20.50 -2.79
CA TYR A 311 20.43 -19.50 -3.42
C TYR A 311 21.33 -18.44 -4.07
N VAL A 312 21.00 -18.04 -5.29
CA VAL A 312 21.77 -17.07 -6.05
C VAL A 312 21.00 -15.74 -6.08
N TRP A 313 21.50 -14.76 -5.34
CA TRP A 313 21.05 -13.40 -5.49
C TRP A 313 21.86 -12.73 -6.61
N ALA A 314 21.21 -12.55 -7.75
CA ALA A 314 21.86 -12.12 -8.99
C ALA A 314 21.63 -10.60 -9.25
N PRO A 315 22.63 -9.93 -9.93
CA PRO A 315 22.43 -8.57 -10.45
C PRO A 315 21.35 -8.57 -11.56
N PRO A 316 20.86 -7.35 -11.97
CA PRO A 316 21.31 -6.06 -11.52
C PRO A 316 20.64 -5.58 -10.25
N TYR A 317 21.36 -4.82 -9.43
CA TYR A 317 20.80 -4.14 -8.27
C TYR A 317 21.54 -2.82 -8.01
N ASP A 318 20.80 -1.74 -7.72
CA ASP A 318 21.40 -0.43 -7.42
C ASP A 318 20.49 0.36 -6.48
N SER A 319 20.87 0.42 -5.21
CA SER A 319 20.17 1.22 -4.19
C SER A 319 20.59 2.70 -4.19
N LYS A 320 21.56 3.07 -5.03
CA LYS A 320 22.07 4.44 -5.16
C LYS A 320 22.54 5.03 -3.82
N GLY A 321 23.25 4.24 -3.05
CA GLY A 321 23.79 4.63 -1.75
C GLY A 321 22.75 4.72 -0.63
N LYS A 322 21.54 4.19 -0.82
CA LYS A 322 20.52 4.11 0.22
C LYS A 322 20.40 2.69 0.75
N TRP A 323 20.03 2.56 2.02
CA TRP A 323 19.67 1.25 2.56
C TRP A 323 18.31 0.83 2.06
N GLU A 324 18.20 -0.40 1.62
CA GLU A 324 16.97 -1.04 1.19
C GLU A 324 16.86 -2.44 1.77
N THR A 325 15.64 -2.88 2.08
CA THR A 325 15.37 -4.25 2.53
C THR A 325 15.10 -5.14 1.33
N VAL A 326 15.92 -6.17 1.16
CA VAL A 326 15.67 -7.28 0.24
C VAL A 326 14.81 -8.31 0.94
N VAL A 327 13.79 -8.79 0.25
CA VAL A 327 12.87 -9.82 0.75
C VAL A 327 12.85 -10.98 -0.25
N ILE A 328 13.21 -12.15 0.20
CA ILE A 328 13.26 -13.39 -0.58
C ILE A 328 12.35 -14.42 0.10
N PRO A 329 11.36 -15.02 -0.60
CA PRO A 329 10.61 -16.13 -0.05
C PRO A 329 11.55 -17.24 0.41
N PHE A 330 11.48 -17.66 1.67
CA PHE A 330 12.44 -18.63 2.20
C PHE A 330 12.31 -20.00 1.52
N GLU A 331 11.15 -20.30 0.97
CA GLU A 331 10.93 -21.49 0.13
C GLU A 331 11.81 -21.52 -1.13
N GLU A 332 12.15 -20.37 -1.73
CA GLU A 332 13.06 -20.28 -2.87
C GLU A 332 14.50 -20.61 -2.44
N VAL A 333 14.90 -20.13 -1.25
CA VAL A 333 16.19 -20.47 -0.66
C VAL A 333 16.28 -21.97 -0.38
N ALA A 334 15.25 -22.54 0.24
CA ALA A 334 15.18 -23.98 0.52
C ALA A 334 15.19 -24.83 -0.75
N ALA A 335 14.42 -24.43 -1.78
CA ALA A 335 14.34 -25.15 -3.05
C ALA A 335 15.67 -25.16 -3.83
N SER A 336 16.51 -24.12 -3.64
CA SER A 336 17.81 -24.02 -4.33
C SER A 336 18.78 -25.15 -3.98
N TYR A 337 18.57 -25.86 -2.88
CA TYR A 337 19.46 -26.91 -2.42
C TYR A 337 19.27 -28.27 -3.10
N GLY A 338 18.16 -28.49 -3.79
CA GLY A 338 17.85 -29.73 -4.45
C GLY A 338 17.60 -30.93 -3.50
N ALA A 339 17.58 -30.69 -2.19
CA ALA A 339 17.27 -31.65 -1.13
C ALA A 339 16.51 -30.97 0.00
N PRO A 340 15.62 -31.64 0.72
CA PRO A 340 14.92 -31.07 1.86
C PRO A 340 15.89 -30.60 2.94
N LEU A 341 15.62 -29.42 3.52
CA LEU A 341 16.32 -28.98 4.72
C LEU A 341 15.95 -29.87 5.92
N VAL A 342 16.90 -30.04 6.83
CA VAL A 342 16.73 -30.88 8.02
C VAL A 342 16.95 -30.02 9.26
N VAL A 343 16.08 -30.20 10.25
CA VAL A 343 16.22 -29.52 11.56
C VAL A 343 17.52 -29.93 12.20
N SER A 344 18.29 -28.91 12.66
CA SER A 344 19.58 -29.09 13.30
C SER A 344 19.59 -28.50 14.72
N PRO A 345 19.44 -29.33 15.77
CA PRO A 345 19.43 -28.86 17.16
C PRO A 345 20.74 -28.15 17.58
N GLY A 346 21.83 -28.42 16.90
CA GLY A 346 23.14 -27.81 17.10
C GLY A 346 23.25 -26.40 16.50
N GLY A 347 22.30 -25.97 15.73
CA GLY A 347 22.31 -24.73 14.95
C GLY A 347 22.56 -24.99 13.46
N TYR A 348 22.46 -23.96 12.66
CA TYR A 348 22.48 -24.03 11.22
C TYR A 348 23.74 -23.41 10.64
N TRP A 349 24.19 -23.97 9.52
CA TRP A 349 25.20 -23.37 8.67
C TRP A 349 24.63 -22.15 7.97
N ALA A 350 25.42 -21.09 7.86
CA ALA A 350 25.10 -19.92 7.06
C ALA A 350 26.34 -19.42 6.32
N ARG A 351 26.18 -18.93 5.08
CA ARG A 351 27.30 -18.45 4.29
C ARG A 351 26.88 -17.43 3.26
N LEU A 352 27.66 -16.37 3.15
CA LEU A 352 27.60 -15.38 2.09
C LEU A 352 28.90 -15.45 1.28
N LEU A 353 28.79 -15.64 -0.04
CA LEU A 353 29.92 -15.85 -0.93
C LEU A 353 29.66 -15.18 -2.27
N PHE A 354 30.53 -14.27 -2.72
CA PHE A 354 30.57 -13.88 -4.13
C PHE A 354 31.33 -14.93 -4.92
N HIS A 355 30.63 -15.56 -5.88
CA HIS A 355 31.21 -16.56 -6.77
C HIS A 355 30.31 -16.77 -7.99
N GLY A 356 30.63 -16.13 -9.10
CA GLY A 356 29.90 -16.21 -10.35
C GLY A 356 30.62 -15.56 -11.51
N PRO A 357 30.02 -15.53 -12.70
CA PRO A 357 30.62 -14.97 -13.90
C PRO A 357 30.71 -13.45 -13.83
N GLY A 358 31.72 -12.90 -14.50
CA GLY A 358 31.92 -11.45 -14.68
C GLY A 358 32.63 -10.79 -13.50
N ASP A 359 33.41 -9.77 -13.82
CA ASP A 359 34.12 -8.96 -12.85
C ASP A 359 33.19 -7.95 -12.19
N LEU A 360 33.31 -7.77 -10.88
CA LEU A 360 32.52 -6.82 -10.09
C LEU A 360 33.45 -5.83 -9.38
N ASP A 361 33.28 -4.57 -9.64
CA ASP A 361 33.85 -3.50 -8.80
C ASP A 361 32.88 -3.24 -7.65
N ALA A 362 33.02 -4.05 -6.60
CA ALA A 362 32.09 -4.05 -5.47
C ALA A 362 32.29 -2.84 -4.55
N ASP A 363 31.18 -2.21 -4.18
CA ASP A 363 31.04 -1.37 -3.00
C ASP A 363 29.63 -1.59 -2.45
N ILE A 364 29.49 -2.73 -1.77
CA ILE A 364 28.20 -3.28 -1.31
C ILE A 364 28.26 -3.47 0.20
N SER A 365 27.31 -2.87 0.89
CA SER A 365 27.12 -3.07 2.33
C SER A 365 25.90 -3.94 2.59
N LEU A 366 26.00 -4.82 3.57
CA LEU A 366 25.02 -5.82 3.93
C LEU A 366 24.82 -5.82 5.45
N ASP A 367 23.57 -6.02 5.90
CA ASP A 367 23.25 -6.08 7.32
C ASP A 367 21.99 -6.92 7.60
N ASN A 368 21.79 -7.32 8.85
CA ASN A 368 20.54 -7.88 9.40
C ASN A 368 19.97 -9.08 8.64
N PHE A 369 20.81 -10.05 8.26
CA PHE A 369 20.31 -11.28 7.66
C PHE A 369 19.45 -12.07 8.65
N ARG A 370 18.15 -12.23 8.33
CA ARG A 370 17.14 -12.82 9.20
C ARG A 370 16.15 -13.70 8.46
N VAL A 371 15.64 -14.73 9.12
CA VAL A 371 14.52 -15.54 8.61
C VAL A 371 13.29 -15.28 9.48
N VAL A 372 12.32 -14.59 8.93
CA VAL A 372 11.15 -14.11 9.68
C VAL A 372 9.85 -14.63 9.10
N PRO A 373 8.81 -14.83 9.94
CA PRO A 373 7.51 -15.28 9.45
C PRO A 373 6.90 -14.29 8.47
N LYS A 374 6.30 -14.80 7.40
CA LYS A 374 5.32 -14.05 6.62
C LYS A 374 4.10 -13.80 7.50
N VAL A 375 3.50 -12.60 7.43
CA VAL A 375 2.18 -12.41 8.01
C VAL A 375 1.19 -13.05 7.04
N LEU A 376 0.67 -14.20 7.40
CA LEU A 376 -0.33 -14.88 6.61
C LEU A 376 -1.62 -14.08 6.68
N LYS A 377 -2.14 -13.65 5.53
CA LYS A 377 -3.49 -13.08 5.45
C LYS A 377 -4.47 -14.15 5.90
N LYS A 378 -5.17 -13.88 7.01
CA LYS A 378 -6.29 -14.71 7.47
C LYS A 378 -7.49 -14.54 6.55
#